data_9895e87d2f66bed0cacef69dc55e92a1
#
_entry.id   9895e87d2f66bed0cacef69dc55e92a1
#
_cell.length_a   1.000
_cell.length_b   1.000
_cell.length_c   1.000
_cell.angle_alpha   90.00
_cell.angle_beta   90.00
_cell.angle_gamma   90.00
#
_symmetry.space_group_name_H-M   'P 1'
#
loop_
_entity.id
_entity.type
_entity.pdbx_description
1 polymer ?
#
loop_
_entity_poly.entity_id
_entity_poly.type
_entity_poly.pdbx_seq_one_letter_code
_entity_poly.pdbx_strand_id
1 'polypeptide(L)'
;PDTVAHTGNIPASIRALEACDVCTKQILDKAKYNFYELAIVADHGNIEYMKDEAGNILTCHTDSKVPFVICNENIKLQSTGSLKDVIPTIVDLYEISKPKEMTGNSLIVKSEK
;
A
#
# COMPACT_ATOMS: atom_id res chain seq x y z
N PRO A 1 6.14 -10.99 1.06
CA PRO A 1 7.42 -10.38 1.49
C PRO A 1 7.63 -10.47 3.00
N ASP A 2 6.62 -10.13 3.80
CA ASP A 2 6.70 -10.09 5.27
C ASP A 2 7.27 -11.39 5.88
N THR A 3 6.64 -12.54 5.62
CA THR A 3 7.11 -13.85 6.12
C THR A 3 8.57 -14.14 5.77
N VAL A 4 9.03 -13.71 4.60
CA VAL A 4 10.42 -13.90 4.16
C VAL A 4 11.35 -12.93 4.88
N ALA A 5 10.93 -11.68 5.09
CA ALA A 5 11.72 -10.67 5.80
C ALA A 5 11.99 -11.09 7.26
N HIS A 6 11.03 -11.73 7.93
CA HIS A 6 11.21 -12.29 9.27
C HIS A 6 12.32 -13.34 9.38
N THR A 7 12.77 -13.92 8.26
CA THR A 7 13.91 -14.84 8.26
C THR A 7 15.26 -14.12 8.34
N GLY A 8 15.29 -12.81 8.11
CA GLY A 8 16.54 -12.03 7.99
C GLY A 8 17.33 -12.30 6.71
N ASN A 9 16.80 -13.12 5.79
CA ASN A 9 17.47 -13.47 4.54
C ASN A 9 17.22 -12.40 3.47
N ILE A 10 18.10 -11.40 3.39
CA ILE A 10 17.97 -10.27 2.46
C ILE A 10 17.87 -10.70 0.99
N PRO A 11 18.73 -11.61 0.46
CA PRO A 11 18.58 -12.07 -0.92
C PRO A 11 17.25 -12.75 -1.20
N ALA A 12 16.69 -13.50 -0.25
CA ALA A 12 15.38 -14.11 -0.38
C ALA A 12 14.27 -13.05 -0.35
N SER A 13 14.41 -12.02 0.48
CA SER A 13 13.47 -10.90 0.57
C SER A 13 13.42 -10.09 -0.71
N ILE A 14 14.54 -9.84 -1.36
CA ILE A 14 14.58 -9.20 -2.69
C ILE A 14 13.81 -10.03 -3.71
N ARG A 15 14.06 -11.35 -3.78
CA ARG A 15 13.31 -12.23 -4.71
C ARG A 15 11.81 -12.27 -4.40
N ALA A 16 11.43 -12.17 -3.12
CA ALA A 16 10.02 -12.10 -2.74
C ALA A 16 9.36 -10.80 -3.23
N LEU A 17 10.06 -9.66 -3.18
CA LEU A 17 9.57 -8.39 -3.74
C LEU A 17 9.45 -8.45 -5.26
N GLU A 18 10.46 -8.99 -5.96
CA GLU A 18 10.42 -9.18 -7.41
C GLU A 18 9.22 -10.06 -7.83
N ALA A 19 8.96 -11.14 -7.08
CA ALA A 19 7.79 -11.99 -7.33
C ALA A 19 6.47 -11.23 -7.09
N CYS A 20 6.38 -10.42 -6.02
CA CYS A 20 5.23 -9.58 -5.78
C CYS A 20 5.00 -8.54 -6.87
N ASP A 21 6.06 -7.93 -7.40
CA ASP A 21 5.96 -6.98 -8.51
C ASP A 21 5.34 -7.63 -9.75
N VAL A 22 5.85 -8.79 -10.15
CA VAL A 22 5.30 -9.56 -11.29
C VAL A 22 3.83 -9.92 -11.06
N CYS A 23 3.46 -10.41 -9.87
CA CYS A 23 2.08 -10.76 -9.55
C CYS A 23 1.17 -9.52 -9.55
N THR A 24 1.64 -8.42 -8.98
CA THR A 24 0.90 -7.13 -8.95
C THR A 24 0.63 -6.64 -10.37
N LYS A 25 1.61 -6.73 -11.28
CA LYS A 25 1.41 -6.38 -12.69
C LYS A 25 0.32 -7.23 -13.34
N GLN A 26 0.31 -8.55 -13.10
CA GLN A 26 -0.73 -9.45 -13.64
C GLN A 26 -2.12 -9.10 -13.09
N ILE A 27 -2.22 -8.78 -11.79
CA ILE A 27 -3.48 -8.34 -11.16
C ILE A 27 -3.94 -7.03 -11.78
N LEU A 28 -3.04 -6.05 -11.95
CA LEU A 28 -3.36 -4.76 -12.56
C LEU A 28 -3.89 -4.92 -13.99
N ASP A 29 -3.26 -5.76 -14.80
CA ASP A 29 -3.70 -6.00 -16.17
C ASP A 29 -5.10 -6.64 -16.20
N LYS A 30 -5.35 -7.60 -15.29
CA LYS A 30 -6.68 -8.23 -15.16
C LYS A 30 -7.73 -7.27 -14.62
N ALA A 31 -7.38 -6.42 -13.65
CA ALA A 31 -8.26 -5.38 -13.12
C ALA A 31 -8.68 -4.42 -14.25
N LYS A 32 -7.72 -3.89 -15.00
CA LYS A 32 -7.98 -2.99 -16.14
C LYS A 32 -8.86 -3.65 -17.21
N TYR A 33 -8.57 -4.91 -17.56
CA TYR A 33 -9.36 -5.65 -18.56
C TYR A 33 -10.82 -5.83 -18.14
N ASN A 34 -11.09 -5.97 -16.85
CA ASN A 34 -12.43 -6.19 -16.31
C ASN A 34 -13.07 -4.92 -15.72
N PHE A 35 -12.49 -3.74 -15.96
CA PHE A 35 -12.98 -2.45 -15.48
C PHE A 35 -13.04 -2.34 -13.94
N TYR A 36 -12.10 -2.98 -13.24
CA TYR A 36 -11.91 -2.81 -11.80
C TYR A 36 -10.84 -1.76 -11.52
N GLU A 37 -11.06 -0.98 -10.48
CA GLU A 37 -10.01 -0.18 -9.87
C GLU A 37 -9.15 -1.05 -8.96
N LEU A 38 -7.83 -0.86 -9.00
CA LEU A 38 -6.89 -1.53 -8.12
C LEU A 38 -6.32 -0.52 -7.13
N ALA A 39 -6.49 -0.81 -5.84
CA ALA A 39 -5.81 -0.12 -4.76
C ALA A 39 -4.80 -1.06 -4.10
N ILE A 40 -3.61 -0.55 -3.81
CA ILE A 40 -2.51 -1.30 -3.19
C ILE A 40 -2.15 -0.59 -1.89
N VAL A 41 -2.08 -1.35 -0.80
CA VAL A 41 -1.70 -0.84 0.52
C VAL A 41 -0.94 -1.92 1.28
N ALA A 42 0.01 -1.53 2.13
CA ALA A 42 0.60 -2.40 3.13
C ALA A 42 0.03 -2.08 4.52
N ASP A 43 0.01 -3.05 5.40
CA ASP A 43 -0.52 -2.94 6.76
C ASP A 43 0.54 -2.42 7.76
N HIS A 44 1.82 -2.70 7.53
CA HIS A 44 2.97 -2.23 8.32
C HIS A 44 4.26 -2.30 7.50
N GLY A 45 5.32 -1.69 8.01
CA GLY A 45 6.68 -1.81 7.50
C GLY A 45 7.38 -3.06 8.02
N ASN A 46 8.35 -3.56 7.25
CA ASN A 46 9.23 -4.67 7.63
C ASN A 46 10.45 -4.74 6.70
N ILE A 47 10.22 -5.12 5.44
CA ILE A 47 11.26 -5.47 4.46
C ILE A 47 12.12 -4.27 4.02
N GLU A 48 11.64 -3.05 4.21
CA GLU A 48 12.36 -1.82 3.86
C GLU A 48 13.51 -1.52 4.83
N TYR A 49 13.52 -2.14 6.03
CA TYR A 49 14.53 -1.90 7.05
C TYR A 49 14.96 -3.22 7.70
N MET A 50 15.75 -4.01 6.98
CA MET A 50 16.24 -5.32 7.41
C MET A 50 17.64 -5.31 8.03
N LYS A 51 18.27 -4.13 8.16
CA LYS A 51 19.55 -3.94 8.86
C LYS A 51 19.52 -2.63 9.64
N ASP A 52 20.11 -2.65 10.83
CA ASP A 52 20.37 -1.42 11.58
C ASP A 52 21.65 -0.71 11.08
N GLU A 53 21.96 0.45 11.67
CA GLU A 53 23.14 1.25 11.33
C GLU A 53 24.46 0.52 11.63
N ALA A 54 24.45 -0.42 12.56
CA ALA A 54 25.61 -1.26 12.91
C ALA A 54 25.75 -2.48 11.99
N GLY A 55 24.80 -2.70 11.08
CA GLY A 55 24.77 -3.82 10.13
C GLY A 55 24.14 -5.10 10.67
N ASN A 56 23.55 -5.08 11.86
CA ASN A 56 22.85 -6.24 12.41
C ASN A 56 21.54 -6.48 11.64
N ILE A 57 21.20 -7.74 11.46
CA ILE A 57 19.96 -8.15 10.80
C ILE A 57 18.77 -7.88 11.73
N LEU A 58 17.76 -7.22 11.19
CA LEU A 58 16.47 -6.99 11.82
C LEU A 58 15.41 -7.88 11.18
N THR A 59 14.53 -8.44 12.01
CA THR A 59 13.48 -9.40 11.60
C THR A 59 12.10 -9.03 12.16
N CYS A 60 11.92 -7.78 12.60
CA CYS A 60 10.70 -7.27 13.21
C CYS A 60 10.01 -6.25 12.29
N HIS A 61 8.74 -5.99 12.58
CA HIS A 61 8.01 -4.89 11.95
C HIS A 61 8.63 -3.54 12.31
N THR A 62 8.38 -2.56 11.48
CA THR A 62 8.88 -1.18 11.64
C THR A 62 7.72 -0.19 11.69
N ASP A 63 7.99 0.99 12.23
CA ASP A 63 7.06 2.13 12.21
C ASP A 63 7.16 2.95 10.92
N SER A 64 7.78 2.39 9.88
CA SER A 64 7.90 3.06 8.58
C SER A 64 6.53 3.32 7.97
N LYS A 65 6.42 4.43 7.27
CA LYS A 65 5.22 4.71 6.48
C LYS A 65 5.09 3.69 5.35
N VAL A 66 3.88 3.20 5.16
CA VAL A 66 3.56 2.22 4.12
C VAL A 66 2.95 2.89 2.89
N PRO A 67 3.12 2.30 1.69
CA PRO A 67 2.50 2.83 0.49
C PRO A 67 0.99 2.65 0.51
N PHE A 68 0.27 3.64 -0.04
CA PHE A 68 -1.11 3.52 -0.47
C PHE A 68 -1.22 4.11 -1.87
N VAL A 69 -1.62 3.29 -2.84
CA VAL A 69 -1.68 3.64 -4.26
C VAL A 69 -3.04 3.25 -4.83
N ILE A 70 -3.68 4.16 -5.56
CA ILE A 70 -4.82 3.84 -6.44
C ILE A 70 -4.29 3.86 -7.87
N CYS A 71 -4.46 2.74 -8.60
CA CYS A 71 -3.89 2.56 -9.96
C CYS A 71 -4.76 3.25 -11.04
N ASN A 72 -5.11 4.51 -10.81
CA ASN A 72 -5.88 5.36 -11.70
C ASN A 72 -5.23 6.74 -11.80
N GLU A 73 -4.75 7.10 -12.99
CA GLU A 73 -3.98 8.33 -13.25
C GLU A 73 -4.80 9.61 -13.03
N ASN A 74 -6.14 9.51 -13.05
CA ASN A 74 -7.03 10.64 -12.81
C ASN A 74 -7.22 10.95 -11.32
N ILE A 75 -6.78 10.05 -10.43
CA ILE A 75 -6.94 10.21 -8.98
C ILE A 75 -5.63 10.73 -8.40
N LYS A 76 -5.71 11.88 -7.73
CA LYS A 76 -4.59 12.43 -6.95
C LYS A 76 -4.88 12.24 -5.47
N LEU A 77 -3.92 11.66 -4.76
CA LEU A 77 -3.99 11.49 -3.31
C LEU A 77 -3.13 12.53 -2.58
N GLN A 78 -3.53 12.86 -1.36
CA GLN A 78 -2.68 13.58 -0.42
C GLN A 78 -1.40 12.79 -0.18
N SER A 79 -0.30 13.49 0.10
CA SER A 79 1.03 12.87 0.27
C SER A 79 1.16 12.04 1.55
N THR A 80 0.27 12.21 2.51
CA THR A 80 0.28 11.49 3.78
C THR A 80 -1.12 11.22 4.26
N GLY A 81 -1.27 10.12 5.00
CA GLY A 81 -2.51 9.70 5.62
C GLY A 81 -2.25 8.61 6.65
N SER A 82 -3.28 7.88 6.99
CA SER A 82 -3.27 6.80 7.97
C SER A 82 -4.06 5.61 7.40
N LEU A 83 -3.81 4.41 7.89
CA LEU A 83 -4.54 3.20 7.44
C LEU A 83 -6.07 3.33 7.60
N LYS A 84 -6.54 4.09 8.59
CA LYS A 84 -7.98 4.37 8.77
C LYS A 84 -8.59 5.19 7.63
N ASP A 85 -7.76 5.83 6.80
CA ASP A 85 -8.19 6.69 5.69
C ASP A 85 -8.37 5.92 4.38
N VAL A 86 -7.87 4.67 4.31
CA VAL A 86 -7.91 3.83 3.11
C VAL A 86 -9.34 3.59 2.65
N ILE A 87 -10.20 3.00 3.49
CA ILE A 87 -11.59 2.72 3.11
C ILE A 87 -12.42 4.01 2.91
N PRO A 88 -12.31 5.06 3.75
CA PRO A 88 -12.91 6.35 3.44
C PRO A 88 -12.54 6.90 2.06
N THR A 89 -11.31 6.71 1.61
CA THR A 89 -10.85 7.10 0.26
C THR A 89 -11.55 6.27 -0.83
N ILE A 90 -11.68 4.96 -0.61
CA ILE A 90 -12.36 4.07 -1.57
C ILE A 90 -13.85 4.41 -1.69
N VAL A 91 -14.56 4.62 -0.59
CA VAL A 91 -15.98 4.96 -0.64
C VAL A 91 -16.22 6.34 -1.26
N ASP A 92 -15.32 7.31 -1.04
CA ASP A 92 -15.36 8.63 -1.70
C ASP A 92 -15.13 8.51 -3.22
N LEU A 93 -14.22 7.64 -3.66
CA LEU A 93 -13.95 7.36 -5.07
C LEU A 93 -15.22 6.90 -5.82
N TYR A 94 -16.06 6.10 -5.16
CA TYR A 94 -17.30 5.58 -5.73
C TYR A 94 -18.54 6.40 -5.35
N GLU A 95 -18.35 7.59 -4.78
CA GLU A 95 -19.44 8.49 -4.34
C GLU A 95 -20.42 7.82 -3.36
N ILE A 96 -19.94 6.84 -2.59
CA ILE A 96 -20.70 6.15 -1.56
C ILE A 96 -20.64 6.96 -0.27
N SER A 97 -21.79 7.13 0.38
CA SER A 97 -21.85 7.82 1.68
C SER A 97 -21.05 7.07 2.74
N LYS A 98 -20.08 7.76 3.34
CA LYS A 98 -19.25 7.18 4.40
C LYS A 98 -20.10 6.91 5.67
N PRO A 99 -20.09 5.67 6.22
CA PRO A 99 -20.71 5.37 7.51
C PRO A 99 -20.14 6.24 8.65
N LYS A 100 -20.98 6.55 9.64
CA LYS A 100 -20.58 7.41 10.78
C LYS A 100 -19.46 6.78 11.63
N GLU A 101 -19.40 5.47 11.67
CA GLU A 101 -18.40 4.68 12.40
C GLU A 101 -17.00 4.77 11.77
N MET A 102 -16.89 5.12 10.50
CA MET A 102 -15.61 5.37 9.85
C MET A 102 -15.05 6.73 10.27
N THR A 103 -14.03 6.74 11.11
CA THR A 103 -13.40 7.96 11.66
C THR A 103 -12.34 8.57 10.74
N GLY A 104 -11.85 7.83 9.74
CA GLY A 104 -10.88 8.31 8.77
C GLY A 104 -11.48 9.29 7.75
N ASN A 105 -10.62 9.93 6.97
CA ASN A 105 -10.99 10.88 5.93
C ASN A 105 -10.52 10.39 4.56
N SER A 106 -11.20 10.85 3.50
CA SER A 106 -10.71 10.62 2.13
C SER A 106 -9.38 11.35 1.90
N LEU A 107 -8.47 10.67 1.23
CA LEU A 107 -7.19 11.24 0.80
C LEU A 107 -7.24 11.78 -0.63
N ILE A 108 -8.38 11.71 -1.31
CA ILE A 108 -8.53 12.27 -2.65
C ILE A 108 -8.40 13.78 -2.62
N VAL A 109 -7.49 14.31 -3.44
CA VAL A 109 -7.36 15.76 -3.66
C VAL A 109 -8.43 16.18 -4.64
N LYS A 110 -9.44 16.90 -4.14
CA LYS A 110 -10.47 17.49 -5.00
C LYS A 110 -9.86 18.72 -5.69
N SER A 111 -9.81 18.70 -7.02
CA SER A 111 -9.47 19.92 -7.78
C SER A 111 -10.56 20.97 -7.52
N GLU A 112 -10.17 22.11 -7.04
CA GLU A 112 -11.07 23.29 -7.04
C GLU A 112 -11.51 23.54 -8.49
N LYS A 113 -12.82 23.57 -8.68
CA LYS A 113 -13.43 23.92 -9.96
C LYS A 113 -13.40 25.42 -10.14
#